data_366cea81d1b80a9caec3c138c259c7b0
#
_entry.id   366cea81d1b80a9caec3c138c259c7b0
#
_cell.length_a   1.000
_cell.length_b   1.000
_cell.length_c   1.000
_cell.angle_alpha   90.00
_cell.angle_beta   90.00
_cell.angle_gamma   90.00
#
_symmetry.space_group_name_H-M   'P 1'
#
loop_
_entity.id
_entity.type
_entity.pdbx_description
1 polymer ?
#
loop_
_entity_poly.entity_id
_entity_poly.type
_entity_poly.pdbx_seq_one_letter_code
_entity_poly.pdbx_strand_id
1 'polypeptide(L)'
;MTTLDDTPVGPPAGRIATFLRPRVGGLPRTFWVLWAGTLLNRLGTMVEPFLGLYLTTARGLSLGQAGAVMAVLGAGSFAGQIAGGALADRIGRRATLTIATVGTGAAMLALGYAHGIAMITVAALVLGLLLDMYRPASQAMVADIISPAERPRAFGLLFWAINLGWAFSMVLGGTLAREGFQLLFWIDALTCAAFGVLVWRAVPETRVRGAGPEDGPGGFVQVLRDRVMVGYAAVLLCYTFVLMQGMTTMPLAMKEAGLGPQDYGLAIAANGVLIIIVQPLVNAWLSRRDHSLVLVAGFVLVGAGYGLTALVSSLPGFTATILVWTLGEIIAASVLQAVVADLAPSHLRGRYSGLYGMAWSGGFLLAPLGGTQLLGAGGPALLWLSCTGLAFGAAAGQLVLAPAVRRRRAAVIEDSFSS
;
A
#
# COMPACT_ATOMS: atom_id res chain seq x y z
N MET A 1 -63.78 2.44 -20.94
CA MET A 1 -63.27 3.74 -20.46
C MET A 1 -61.98 3.43 -19.70
N THR A 2 -60.86 3.38 -20.46
CA THR A 2 -59.54 2.94 -20.00
C THR A 2 -58.74 4.21 -19.74
N THR A 3 -58.41 4.45 -18.48
CA THR A 3 -57.57 5.57 -18.08
C THR A 3 -56.10 5.22 -18.38
N LEU A 4 -55.50 5.99 -19.31
CA LEU A 4 -54.06 5.97 -19.58
C LEU A 4 -53.32 6.60 -18.39
N ASP A 5 -52.40 5.82 -17.82
CA ASP A 5 -51.50 6.21 -16.73
C ASP A 5 -50.34 7.01 -17.36
N ASP A 6 -50.44 8.34 -17.30
CA ASP A 6 -49.39 9.28 -17.73
C ASP A 6 -48.35 9.43 -16.61
N THR A 7 -47.42 8.47 -16.50
CA THR A 7 -46.20 8.69 -15.72
C THR A 7 -45.21 9.51 -16.55
N PRO A 8 -44.71 10.66 -16.08
CA PRO A 8 -43.74 11.46 -16.83
C PRO A 8 -42.42 10.68 -16.94
N VAL A 9 -42.08 10.27 -18.14
CA VAL A 9 -40.79 9.74 -18.52
C VAL A 9 -39.78 10.88 -18.40
N GLY A 10 -38.99 10.89 -17.32
CA GLY A 10 -37.86 11.81 -17.17
C GLY A 10 -36.84 11.63 -18.30
N PRO A 11 -36.02 12.65 -18.62
CA PRO A 11 -35.11 12.60 -19.74
C PRO A 11 -34.15 11.39 -19.62
N PRO A 12 -33.80 10.73 -20.75
CA PRO A 12 -32.97 9.53 -20.72
C PRO A 12 -31.62 9.89 -20.10
N ALA A 13 -31.31 9.21 -19.00
CA ALA A 13 -30.01 9.34 -18.36
C ALA A 13 -28.93 9.01 -19.40
N GLY A 14 -28.00 9.95 -19.64
CA GLY A 14 -26.95 9.78 -20.63
C GLY A 14 -26.18 8.46 -20.43
N ARG A 15 -25.70 7.86 -21.50
CA ARG A 15 -24.97 6.56 -21.49
C ARG A 15 -23.94 6.43 -20.34
N ILE A 16 -23.28 7.53 -19.96
CA ILE A 16 -22.34 7.61 -18.84
C ILE A 16 -23.06 7.44 -17.50
N ALA A 17 -24.23 8.05 -17.31
CA ALA A 17 -25.00 7.94 -16.07
C ALA A 17 -25.57 6.52 -15.88
N THR A 18 -25.98 5.86 -16.96
CA THR A 18 -26.47 4.48 -16.92
C THR A 18 -25.35 3.47 -16.63
N PHE A 19 -24.12 3.76 -17.08
CA PHE A 19 -22.94 2.95 -16.79
C PHE A 19 -22.40 3.15 -15.35
N LEU A 20 -22.48 4.38 -14.83
CA LEU A 20 -21.95 4.73 -13.51
C LEU A 20 -22.95 4.43 -12.37
N ARG A 21 -24.26 4.57 -12.58
CA ARG A 21 -25.28 4.33 -11.53
C ARG A 21 -25.14 3.00 -10.79
N PRO A 22 -24.96 1.84 -11.42
CA PRO A 22 -24.79 0.58 -10.70
C PRO A 22 -23.42 0.46 -10.00
N ARG A 23 -22.43 1.24 -10.44
CA ARG A 23 -21.06 1.20 -9.89
C ARG A 23 -20.81 2.20 -8.77
N VAL A 24 -21.54 3.31 -8.74
CA VAL A 24 -21.33 4.43 -7.81
C VAL A 24 -22.56 4.69 -6.94
N GLY A 25 -23.78 4.33 -7.39
CA GLY A 25 -25.04 4.56 -6.65
C GLY A 25 -25.22 3.61 -5.46
N GLY A 26 -26.02 3.99 -4.46
CA GLY A 26 -26.46 3.12 -3.36
C GLY A 26 -25.55 3.07 -2.14
N LEU A 27 -24.32 3.60 -2.17
CA LEU A 27 -23.44 3.67 -1.01
C LEU A 27 -23.81 4.86 -0.10
N PRO A 28 -23.68 4.72 1.25
CA PRO A 28 -24.08 5.75 2.18
C PRO A 28 -23.22 7.02 2.05
N ARG A 29 -23.79 8.18 2.40
CA ARG A 29 -23.09 9.47 2.36
C ARG A 29 -21.76 9.45 3.14
N THR A 30 -21.73 8.76 4.25
CA THR A 30 -20.52 8.60 5.09
C THR A 30 -19.38 7.94 4.32
N PHE A 31 -19.68 6.96 3.48
CA PHE A 31 -18.67 6.34 2.61
C PHE A 31 -18.06 7.36 1.64
N TRP A 32 -18.87 8.20 1.02
CA TRP A 32 -18.37 9.21 0.08
C TRP A 32 -17.53 10.29 0.75
N VAL A 33 -17.82 10.61 2.00
CA VAL A 33 -16.98 11.49 2.82
C VAL A 33 -15.61 10.85 3.06
N LEU A 34 -15.58 9.57 3.44
CA LEU A 34 -14.32 8.82 3.60
C LEU A 34 -13.56 8.70 2.28
N TRP A 35 -14.25 8.44 1.18
CA TRP A 35 -13.67 8.33 -0.15
C TRP A 35 -13.01 9.64 -0.58
N ALA A 36 -13.75 10.75 -0.48
CA ALA A 36 -13.24 12.08 -0.84
C ALA A 36 -12.08 12.52 0.06
N GLY A 37 -12.18 12.23 1.36
CA GLY A 37 -11.10 12.50 2.32
C GLY A 37 -9.86 11.65 2.03
N THR A 38 -10.04 10.38 1.68
CA THR A 38 -8.93 9.50 1.27
C THR A 38 -8.27 10.02 0.00
N LEU A 39 -9.03 10.40 -1.01
CA LEU A 39 -8.50 10.98 -2.25
C LEU A 39 -7.70 12.26 -1.95
N LEU A 40 -8.27 13.19 -1.17
CA LEU A 40 -7.60 14.44 -0.78
C LEU A 40 -6.29 14.15 -0.03
N ASN A 41 -6.31 13.23 0.93
CA ASN A 41 -5.12 12.84 1.67
C ASN A 41 -4.05 12.24 0.74
N ARG A 42 -4.44 11.38 -0.21
CA ARG A 42 -3.52 10.77 -1.16
C ARG A 42 -2.96 11.74 -2.20
N LEU A 43 -3.72 12.75 -2.58
CA LEU A 43 -3.22 13.85 -3.42
C LEU A 43 -2.09 14.63 -2.73
N GLY A 44 -2.08 14.69 -1.40
CA GLY A 44 -1.04 15.32 -0.60
C GLY A 44 0.12 14.40 -0.21
N THR A 45 0.05 13.08 -0.42
CA THR A 45 1.08 12.12 0.01
C THR A 45 2.33 12.24 -0.87
N MET A 46 3.16 13.23 -0.58
CA MET A 46 4.36 13.58 -1.38
C MET A 46 5.66 13.36 -0.61
N VAL A 47 5.64 13.44 0.72
CA VAL A 47 6.88 13.41 1.52
C VAL A 47 7.53 12.03 1.48
N GLU A 48 6.76 10.96 1.67
CA GLU A 48 7.28 9.59 1.81
C GLU A 48 8.11 9.14 0.60
N PRO A 49 7.63 9.26 -0.67
CA PRO A 49 8.41 8.83 -1.84
C PRO A 49 9.64 9.70 -2.13
N PHE A 50 9.64 10.95 -1.68
CA PHE A 50 10.77 11.87 -1.88
C PHE A 50 11.65 12.01 -0.62
N LEU A 51 11.36 11.24 0.44
CA LEU A 51 12.06 11.36 1.73
C LEU A 51 13.55 11.05 1.59
N GLY A 52 13.94 10.01 0.85
CA GLY A 52 15.32 9.67 0.60
C GLY A 52 16.10 10.81 -0.07
N LEU A 53 15.50 11.46 -1.08
CA LEU A 53 16.05 12.65 -1.73
C LEU A 53 16.16 13.83 -0.76
N TYR A 54 15.11 14.11 0.02
CA TYR A 54 15.13 15.17 1.02
C TYR A 54 16.26 14.98 2.05
N LEU A 55 16.39 13.79 2.60
CA LEU A 55 17.43 13.48 3.59
C LEU A 55 18.84 13.64 3.03
N THR A 56 19.07 13.21 1.79
CA THR A 56 20.40 13.24 1.18
C THR A 56 20.74 14.60 0.53
N THR A 57 19.75 15.31 -0.04
CA THR A 57 20.03 16.58 -0.74
C THR A 57 19.82 17.80 0.13
N ALA A 58 18.69 17.86 0.87
CA ALA A 58 18.36 19.05 1.68
C ALA A 58 18.95 18.99 3.09
N ARG A 59 19.15 17.77 3.64
CA ARG A 59 19.70 17.56 4.99
C ARG A 59 21.16 17.10 4.99
N GLY A 60 21.73 16.76 3.83
CA GLY A 60 23.14 16.38 3.69
C GLY A 60 23.51 15.06 4.37
N LEU A 61 22.53 14.18 4.65
CA LEU A 61 22.79 12.88 5.26
C LEU A 61 23.44 11.93 4.25
N SER A 62 24.32 11.06 4.73
CA SER A 62 24.82 9.96 3.91
C SER A 62 23.73 8.98 3.55
N LEU A 63 23.93 8.14 2.51
CA LEU A 63 22.98 7.12 2.09
C LEU A 63 22.61 6.17 3.26
N GLY A 64 23.63 5.74 4.04
CA GLY A 64 23.40 4.89 5.20
C GLY A 64 22.58 5.56 6.30
N GLN A 65 22.83 6.84 6.58
CA GLN A 65 22.04 7.62 7.55
C GLN A 65 20.59 7.83 7.05
N ALA A 66 20.40 8.15 5.78
CA ALA A 66 19.08 8.28 5.19
C ALA A 66 18.31 6.96 5.24
N GLY A 67 18.95 5.86 4.89
CA GLY A 67 18.38 4.51 5.00
C GLY A 67 17.98 4.14 6.43
N ALA A 68 18.83 4.48 7.42
CA ALA A 68 18.53 4.25 8.84
C ALA A 68 17.31 5.07 9.30
N VAL A 69 17.22 6.35 8.94
CA VAL A 69 16.06 7.21 9.27
C VAL A 69 14.78 6.65 8.64
N MET A 70 14.82 6.26 7.36
CA MET A 70 13.67 5.66 6.67
C MET A 70 13.25 4.32 7.28
N ALA A 71 14.20 3.53 7.76
CA ALA A 71 13.91 2.28 8.47
C ALA A 71 13.25 2.54 9.82
N VAL A 72 13.69 3.56 10.56
CA VAL A 72 13.05 3.98 11.82
C VAL A 72 11.62 4.44 11.57
N LEU A 73 11.35 5.16 10.47
CA LEU A 73 10.00 5.48 10.02
C LEU A 73 9.19 4.19 9.79
N GLY A 74 9.75 3.21 9.08
CA GLY A 74 9.12 1.90 8.85
C GLY A 74 8.83 1.13 10.14
N ALA A 75 9.73 1.18 11.12
CA ALA A 75 9.51 0.60 12.46
C ALA A 75 8.36 1.31 13.20
N GLY A 76 8.31 2.64 13.10
CA GLY A 76 7.18 3.44 13.60
C GLY A 76 5.87 3.04 12.93
N SER A 77 5.85 2.88 11.61
CA SER A 77 4.66 2.43 10.85
C SER A 77 4.16 1.06 11.31
N PHE A 78 5.06 0.12 11.53
CA PHE A 78 4.70 -1.19 12.07
C PHE A 78 4.05 -1.10 13.45
N ALA A 79 4.65 -0.35 14.37
CA ALA A 79 4.09 -0.11 15.70
C ALA A 79 2.75 0.65 15.61
N GLY A 80 2.64 1.59 14.68
CA GLY A 80 1.44 2.38 14.41
C GLY A 80 0.23 1.55 13.97
N GLN A 81 0.44 0.53 13.14
CA GLN A 81 -0.64 -0.39 12.73
C GLN A 81 -1.19 -1.17 13.92
N ILE A 82 -0.32 -1.67 14.80
CA ILE A 82 -0.74 -2.39 16.02
C ILE A 82 -1.47 -1.46 16.97
N ALA A 83 -0.89 -0.28 17.23
CA ALA A 83 -1.48 0.73 18.12
C ALA A 83 -2.82 1.23 17.58
N GLY A 84 -2.93 1.44 16.27
CA GLY A 84 -4.13 1.91 15.60
C GLY A 84 -5.32 0.96 15.74
N GLY A 85 -5.08 -0.35 15.61
CA GLY A 85 -6.11 -1.36 15.86
C GLY A 85 -6.60 -1.33 17.31
N ALA A 86 -5.66 -1.39 18.27
CA ALA A 86 -5.99 -1.35 19.69
C ALA A 86 -6.69 -0.04 20.10
N LEU A 87 -6.27 1.09 19.53
CA LEU A 87 -6.85 2.41 19.82
C LEU A 87 -8.26 2.53 19.23
N ALA A 88 -8.46 2.06 17.99
CA ALA A 88 -9.78 2.02 17.34
C ALA A 88 -10.80 1.22 18.16
N ASP A 89 -10.36 0.16 18.82
CA ASP A 89 -11.21 -0.63 19.70
C ASP A 89 -11.45 0.03 21.07
N ARG A 90 -10.50 0.82 21.59
CA ARG A 90 -10.61 1.46 22.91
C ARG A 90 -11.34 2.79 22.88
N ILE A 91 -10.93 3.73 22.03
CA ILE A 91 -11.47 5.09 21.96
C ILE A 91 -12.42 5.33 20.79
N GLY A 92 -12.55 4.37 19.86
CA GLY A 92 -13.42 4.43 18.69
C GLY A 92 -12.68 4.70 17.38
N ARG A 93 -13.36 4.35 16.26
CA ARG A 93 -12.79 4.46 14.92
C ARG A 93 -12.58 5.89 14.49
N ARG A 94 -13.58 6.75 14.73
CA ARG A 94 -13.55 8.18 14.40
C ARG A 94 -12.43 8.91 15.13
N ALA A 95 -12.32 8.72 16.45
CA ALA A 95 -11.31 9.37 17.25
C ALA A 95 -9.89 8.94 16.84
N THR A 96 -9.68 7.63 16.67
CA THR A 96 -8.39 7.09 16.23
C THR A 96 -7.98 7.62 14.87
N LEU A 97 -8.91 7.62 13.89
CA LEU A 97 -8.65 8.12 12.54
C LEU A 97 -8.29 9.61 12.54
N THR A 98 -8.99 10.40 13.34
CA THR A 98 -8.72 11.84 13.48
C THR A 98 -7.35 12.10 14.13
N ILE A 99 -7.05 11.43 15.24
CA ILE A 99 -5.75 11.56 15.94
C ILE A 99 -4.61 11.16 15.01
N ALA A 100 -4.76 10.03 14.31
CA ALA A 100 -3.75 9.55 13.38
C ALA A 100 -3.47 10.56 12.27
N THR A 101 -4.51 11.05 11.57
CA THR A 101 -4.34 11.93 10.42
C THR A 101 -3.88 13.34 10.80
N VAL A 102 -4.48 13.95 11.83
CA VAL A 102 -4.05 15.28 12.33
C VAL A 102 -2.64 15.19 12.90
N GLY A 103 -2.36 14.14 13.69
CA GLY A 103 -1.03 13.88 14.23
C GLY A 103 0.03 13.67 13.15
N THR A 104 -0.31 12.93 12.07
CA THR A 104 0.56 12.79 10.89
C THR A 104 0.91 14.14 10.29
N GLY A 105 -0.07 15.03 10.11
CA GLY A 105 0.19 16.40 9.63
C GLY A 105 1.17 17.17 10.51
N ALA A 106 1.00 17.11 11.84
CA ALA A 106 1.92 17.74 12.78
C ALA A 106 3.33 17.10 12.73
N ALA A 107 3.41 15.77 12.64
CA ALA A 107 4.69 15.05 12.53
C ALA A 107 5.41 15.33 11.21
N MET A 108 4.67 15.52 10.10
CA MET A 108 5.23 15.97 8.81
C MET A 108 5.94 17.33 8.95
N LEU A 109 5.28 18.30 9.57
CA LEU A 109 5.90 19.61 9.82
C LEU A 109 7.10 19.49 10.78
N ALA A 110 6.98 18.69 11.85
CA ALA A 110 8.08 18.45 12.76
C ALA A 110 9.32 17.86 12.01
N LEU A 111 9.11 16.91 11.10
CA LEU A 111 10.19 16.34 10.28
C LEU A 111 10.76 17.37 9.30
N GLY A 112 9.91 18.18 8.65
CA GLY A 112 10.31 19.21 7.72
C GLY A 112 11.16 20.32 8.34
N TYR A 113 10.98 20.59 9.64
CA TYR A 113 11.74 21.58 10.41
C TYR A 113 12.82 20.97 11.33
N ALA A 114 12.94 19.63 11.38
CA ALA A 114 13.94 18.97 12.21
C ALA A 114 15.37 19.28 11.75
N HIS A 115 16.26 19.55 12.69
CA HIS A 115 17.68 19.78 12.47
C HIS A 115 18.52 18.75 13.27
N GLY A 116 19.59 18.26 12.62
CA GLY A 116 20.42 17.22 13.20
C GLY A 116 19.79 15.83 13.18
N ILE A 117 20.62 14.81 13.08
CA ILE A 117 20.19 13.42 12.84
C ILE A 117 19.26 12.89 13.93
N ALA A 118 19.52 13.22 15.20
CA ALA A 118 18.72 12.74 16.33
C ALA A 118 17.26 13.24 16.24
N MET A 119 17.06 14.55 15.99
CA MET A 119 15.72 15.13 15.88
C MET A 119 14.98 14.62 14.65
N ILE A 120 15.68 14.48 13.51
CA ILE A 120 15.13 13.89 12.28
C ILE A 120 14.68 12.44 12.54
N THR A 121 15.50 11.64 13.23
CA THR A 121 15.18 10.23 13.53
C THR A 121 13.95 10.13 14.45
N VAL A 122 13.88 10.94 15.51
CA VAL A 122 12.70 10.97 16.40
C VAL A 122 11.45 11.41 15.66
N ALA A 123 11.54 12.47 14.85
CA ALA A 123 10.42 12.94 14.05
C ALA A 123 9.95 11.87 13.03
N ALA A 124 10.88 11.15 12.41
CA ALA A 124 10.58 10.05 11.50
C ALA A 124 9.88 8.88 12.22
N LEU A 125 10.32 8.52 13.43
CA LEU A 125 9.66 7.49 14.26
C LEU A 125 8.22 7.87 14.57
N VAL A 126 8.01 9.10 15.04
CA VAL A 126 6.66 9.62 15.39
C VAL A 126 5.79 9.70 14.14
N LEU A 127 6.36 10.15 13.02
CA LEU A 127 5.67 10.19 11.74
C LEU A 127 5.21 8.79 11.32
N GLY A 128 6.11 7.80 11.33
CA GLY A 128 5.78 6.43 10.99
C GLY A 128 4.65 5.88 11.87
N LEU A 129 4.76 6.07 13.20
CA LEU A 129 3.73 5.62 14.14
C LEU A 129 2.33 6.16 13.78
N LEU A 130 2.22 7.43 13.47
CA LEU A 130 0.94 8.08 13.18
C LEU A 130 0.47 7.80 11.76
N LEU A 131 1.40 7.71 10.79
CA LEU A 131 1.11 7.54 9.37
C LEU A 131 0.30 6.27 9.07
N ASP A 132 0.62 5.15 9.71
CA ASP A 132 -0.06 3.88 9.45
C ASP A 132 -1.10 3.50 10.51
N MET A 133 -1.20 4.26 11.60
CA MET A 133 -2.22 4.10 12.63
C MET A 133 -3.65 4.26 12.07
N TYR A 134 -3.84 5.07 11.01
CA TYR A 134 -5.15 5.31 10.42
C TYR A 134 -5.72 4.11 9.68
N ARG A 135 -4.87 3.21 9.12
CA ARG A 135 -5.30 2.13 8.23
C ARG A 135 -6.30 1.16 8.87
N PRO A 136 -6.01 0.56 10.05
CA PRO A 136 -6.96 -0.36 10.67
C PRO A 136 -8.26 0.34 11.07
N ALA A 137 -8.21 1.58 11.56
CA ALA A 137 -9.39 2.36 11.90
C ALA A 137 -10.27 2.67 10.67
N SER A 138 -9.65 3.03 9.54
CA SER A 138 -10.35 3.29 8.28
C SER A 138 -11.02 2.03 7.72
N GLN A 139 -10.30 0.90 7.72
CA GLN A 139 -10.83 -0.38 7.24
C GLN A 139 -12.01 -0.87 8.10
N ALA A 140 -11.88 -0.78 9.43
CA ALA A 140 -12.96 -1.13 10.36
C ALA A 140 -14.18 -0.23 10.14
N MET A 141 -13.99 1.08 10.00
CA MET A 141 -15.08 2.03 9.76
C MET A 141 -15.83 1.72 8.46
N VAL A 142 -15.14 1.42 7.36
CA VAL A 142 -15.77 1.03 6.10
C VAL A 142 -16.54 -0.29 6.27
N ALA A 143 -15.98 -1.26 6.99
CA ALA A 143 -16.67 -2.53 7.25
C ALA A 143 -17.92 -2.36 8.12
N ASP A 144 -17.93 -1.37 9.04
CA ASP A 144 -19.06 -1.08 9.91
C ASP A 144 -20.22 -0.40 9.16
N ILE A 145 -19.91 0.50 8.20
CA ILE A 145 -20.94 1.31 7.51
C ILE A 145 -21.46 0.66 6.22
N ILE A 146 -20.74 -0.35 5.68
CA ILE A 146 -21.06 -1.00 4.41
C ILE A 146 -21.53 -2.43 4.65
N SER A 147 -22.66 -2.80 4.03
CA SER A 147 -23.16 -4.17 4.08
C SER A 147 -22.12 -5.18 3.53
N PRO A 148 -22.05 -6.41 4.07
CA PRO A 148 -21.08 -7.42 3.63
C PRO A 148 -21.05 -7.63 2.10
N ALA A 149 -22.22 -7.60 1.45
CA ALA A 149 -22.35 -7.78 -0.01
C ALA A 149 -21.71 -6.64 -0.81
N GLU A 150 -21.71 -5.40 -0.29
CA GLU A 150 -21.20 -4.20 -0.98
C GLU A 150 -19.73 -3.87 -0.61
N ARG A 151 -19.16 -4.53 0.41
CA ARG A 151 -17.77 -4.28 0.85
C ARG A 151 -16.73 -4.41 -0.26
N PRO A 152 -16.76 -5.46 -1.12
CA PRO A 152 -15.78 -5.56 -2.21
C PRO A 152 -15.80 -4.35 -3.15
N ARG A 153 -16.99 -3.82 -3.43
CA ARG A 153 -17.18 -2.63 -4.25
C ARG A 153 -16.66 -1.38 -3.56
N ALA A 154 -16.97 -1.19 -2.28
CA ALA A 154 -16.51 -0.05 -1.49
C ALA A 154 -14.99 -0.01 -1.39
N PHE A 155 -14.34 -1.14 -1.06
CA PHE A 155 -12.88 -1.24 -1.03
C PHE A 155 -12.24 -1.03 -2.41
N GLY A 156 -12.88 -1.50 -3.49
CA GLY A 156 -12.44 -1.23 -4.85
C GLY A 156 -12.44 0.26 -5.21
N LEU A 157 -13.49 1.00 -4.80
CA LEU A 157 -13.57 2.45 -4.99
C LEU A 157 -12.50 3.20 -4.17
N LEU A 158 -12.26 2.79 -2.91
CA LEU A 158 -11.19 3.35 -2.09
C LEU A 158 -9.80 3.08 -2.68
N PHE A 159 -9.57 1.88 -3.19
CA PHE A 159 -8.33 1.53 -3.88
C PHE A 159 -8.11 2.43 -5.11
N TRP A 160 -9.17 2.74 -5.83
CA TRP A 160 -9.13 3.68 -6.95
C TRP A 160 -8.75 5.11 -6.50
N ALA A 161 -9.37 5.62 -5.42
CA ALA A 161 -9.03 6.91 -4.85
C ALA A 161 -7.56 6.98 -4.42
N ILE A 162 -7.05 5.90 -3.79
CA ILE A 162 -5.66 5.79 -3.34
C ILE A 162 -4.70 5.89 -4.53
N ASN A 163 -4.90 5.09 -5.57
CA ASN A 163 -3.98 5.05 -6.71
C ASN A 163 -4.06 6.33 -7.55
N LEU A 164 -5.28 6.87 -7.75
CA LEU A 164 -5.47 8.13 -8.47
C LEU A 164 -4.77 9.28 -7.74
N GLY A 165 -5.02 9.42 -6.43
CA GLY A 165 -4.38 10.45 -5.62
C GLY A 165 -2.86 10.30 -5.61
N TRP A 166 -2.37 9.05 -5.49
CA TRP A 166 -0.95 8.76 -5.49
C TRP A 166 -0.27 9.11 -6.84
N ALA A 167 -0.86 8.75 -7.96
CA ALA A 167 -0.31 9.10 -9.28
C ALA A 167 -0.18 10.62 -9.47
N PHE A 168 -1.20 11.38 -9.07
CA PHE A 168 -1.16 12.84 -9.09
C PHE A 168 -0.10 13.41 -8.13
N SER A 169 -0.01 12.87 -6.92
CA SER A 169 0.94 13.33 -5.91
C SER A 169 2.39 13.11 -6.35
N MET A 170 2.69 12.06 -7.10
CA MET A 170 4.04 11.81 -7.62
C MET A 170 4.49 12.87 -8.62
N VAL A 171 3.63 13.23 -9.57
CA VAL A 171 3.93 14.28 -10.56
C VAL A 171 4.06 15.64 -9.88
N LEU A 172 3.09 15.98 -9.03
CA LEU A 172 3.09 17.27 -8.32
C LEU A 172 4.25 17.35 -7.32
N GLY A 173 4.50 16.29 -6.55
CA GLY A 173 5.60 16.22 -5.59
C GLY A 173 6.96 16.33 -6.26
N GLY A 174 7.17 15.64 -7.38
CA GLY A 174 8.40 15.76 -8.17
C GLY A 174 8.64 17.17 -8.72
N THR A 175 7.59 17.84 -9.17
CA THR A 175 7.66 19.22 -9.65
C THR A 175 7.98 20.19 -8.52
N LEU A 176 7.26 20.08 -7.40
CA LEU A 176 7.46 20.96 -6.24
C LEU A 176 8.82 20.73 -5.56
N ALA A 177 9.31 19.49 -5.53
CA ALA A 177 10.62 19.18 -4.95
C ALA A 177 11.80 19.87 -5.65
N ARG A 178 11.64 20.31 -6.89
CA ARG A 178 12.64 21.13 -7.59
C ARG A 178 12.77 22.53 -7.00
N GLU A 179 11.65 23.12 -6.57
CA GLU A 179 11.63 24.45 -5.96
C GLU A 179 12.00 24.40 -4.46
N GLY A 180 11.97 23.21 -3.87
CA GLY A 180 12.31 22.97 -2.48
C GLY A 180 11.33 22.01 -1.80
N PHE A 181 11.86 21.21 -0.88
CA PHE A 181 11.05 20.16 -0.21
C PHE A 181 10.03 20.70 0.81
N GLN A 182 10.19 21.95 1.28
CA GLN A 182 9.36 22.49 2.36
C GLN A 182 7.88 22.51 2.01
N LEU A 183 7.56 22.79 0.74
CA LEU A 183 6.18 22.83 0.26
C LEU A 183 5.50 21.44 0.32
N LEU A 184 6.28 20.38 0.10
CA LEU A 184 5.77 19.00 0.20
C LEU A 184 5.24 18.72 1.62
N PHE A 185 6.05 19.10 2.63
CA PHE A 185 5.67 18.91 4.04
C PHE A 185 4.41 19.71 4.41
N TRP A 186 4.26 20.94 3.92
CA TRP A 186 3.07 21.76 4.17
C TRP A 186 1.83 21.21 3.49
N ILE A 187 1.91 20.80 2.22
CA ILE A 187 0.76 20.25 1.49
C ILE A 187 0.31 18.94 2.13
N ASP A 188 1.25 18.05 2.43
CA ASP A 188 0.96 16.77 3.08
C ASP A 188 0.34 16.98 4.47
N ALA A 189 0.90 17.89 5.27
CA ALA A 189 0.34 18.25 6.58
C ALA A 189 -1.08 18.80 6.49
N LEU A 190 -1.33 19.71 5.56
CA LEU A 190 -2.64 20.35 5.40
C LEU A 190 -3.70 19.35 4.89
N THR A 191 -3.35 18.47 3.95
CA THR A 191 -4.29 17.46 3.45
C THR A 191 -4.60 16.39 4.51
N CYS A 192 -3.60 15.98 5.29
CA CYS A 192 -3.80 15.11 6.45
C CYS A 192 -4.70 15.74 7.51
N ALA A 193 -4.43 17.00 7.88
CA ALA A 193 -5.26 17.73 8.84
C ALA A 193 -6.69 17.94 8.33
N ALA A 194 -6.85 18.31 7.04
CA ALA A 194 -8.16 18.49 6.43
C ALA A 194 -8.97 17.17 6.41
N PHE A 195 -8.33 16.05 6.12
CA PHE A 195 -8.96 14.74 6.20
C PHE A 195 -9.39 14.41 7.62
N GLY A 196 -8.54 14.65 8.63
CA GLY A 196 -8.89 14.42 10.04
C GLY A 196 -10.06 15.27 10.49
N VAL A 197 -10.08 16.56 10.14
CA VAL A 197 -11.19 17.48 10.44
C VAL A 197 -12.47 17.05 9.73
N LEU A 198 -12.39 16.63 8.47
CA LEU A 198 -13.53 16.14 7.69
C LEU A 198 -14.14 14.90 8.37
N VAL A 199 -13.30 13.92 8.76
CA VAL A 199 -13.75 12.72 9.49
C VAL A 199 -14.42 13.12 10.82
N TRP A 200 -13.78 13.98 11.58
CA TRP A 200 -14.31 14.42 12.87
C TRP A 200 -15.69 15.07 12.77
N ARG A 201 -15.93 15.87 11.73
CA ARG A 201 -17.18 16.61 11.56
C ARG A 201 -18.27 15.84 10.84
N ALA A 202 -17.93 15.00 9.88
CA ALA A 202 -18.89 14.43 8.95
C ALA A 202 -19.10 12.90 9.09
N VAL A 203 -18.26 12.21 9.89
CA VAL A 203 -18.37 10.77 10.08
C VAL A 203 -18.83 10.46 11.50
N PRO A 204 -19.93 9.70 11.70
CA PRO A 204 -20.35 9.27 13.03
C PRO A 204 -19.39 8.24 13.61
N GLU A 205 -19.35 8.10 14.94
CA GLU A 205 -18.63 7.00 15.58
C GLU A 205 -19.35 5.66 15.29
N THR A 206 -18.60 4.69 14.79
CA THR A 206 -19.16 3.38 14.38
C THR A 206 -18.82 2.25 15.34
N ARG A 207 -18.14 2.55 16.46
CA ARG A 207 -17.72 1.54 17.44
C ARG A 207 -18.92 0.77 17.98
N VAL A 208 -18.96 -0.53 17.79
CA VAL A 208 -19.88 -1.46 18.46
C VAL A 208 -19.27 -1.83 19.83
N ARG A 209 -19.90 -1.41 20.93
CA ARG A 209 -19.50 -1.84 22.27
C ARG A 209 -19.76 -3.34 22.44
N GLY A 210 -18.71 -4.12 22.69
CA GLY A 210 -18.83 -5.53 23.04
C GLY A 210 -18.22 -6.55 22.11
N ALA A 211 -17.71 -6.17 20.93
CA ALA A 211 -16.88 -7.04 20.11
C ALA A 211 -15.44 -7.02 20.65
N GLY A 212 -15.19 -7.80 21.70
CA GLY A 212 -13.83 -8.15 22.09
C GLY A 212 -13.19 -9.05 21.03
N PRO A 213 -11.85 -9.13 20.96
CA PRO A 213 -11.19 -10.09 20.10
C PRO A 213 -11.69 -11.49 20.50
N GLU A 214 -12.24 -12.26 19.56
CA GLU A 214 -12.45 -13.68 19.75
C GLU A 214 -11.06 -14.36 19.82
N ASP A 215 -10.47 -14.36 20.99
CA ASP A 215 -9.30 -15.17 21.31
C ASP A 215 -9.73 -16.65 21.41
N GLY A 216 -9.92 -17.27 20.26
CA GLY A 216 -10.05 -18.73 20.16
C GLY A 216 -8.77 -19.41 20.69
N PRO A 217 -8.87 -20.65 21.25
CA PRO A 217 -7.73 -21.40 21.74
C PRO A 217 -6.76 -21.71 20.58
N GLY A 218 -5.56 -21.21 20.66
CA GLY A 218 -4.49 -21.40 19.67
C GLY A 218 -3.75 -20.09 19.40
N GLY A 219 -2.64 -19.85 20.13
CA GLY A 219 -1.86 -18.63 20.04
C GLY A 219 -1.22 -18.42 18.66
N PHE A 220 -0.66 -17.24 18.43
CA PHE A 220 0.15 -16.89 17.23
C PHE A 220 1.28 -17.91 16.97
N VAL A 221 1.72 -18.63 18.02
CA VAL A 221 2.67 -19.73 17.96
C VAL A 221 2.23 -20.87 17.01
N GLN A 222 0.92 -21.13 16.89
CA GLN A 222 0.43 -22.14 15.96
C GLN A 222 0.66 -21.75 14.50
N VAL A 223 0.53 -20.46 14.15
CA VAL A 223 0.82 -19.94 12.81
C VAL A 223 2.32 -20.03 12.51
N LEU A 224 3.16 -19.73 13.50
CA LEU A 224 4.63 -19.84 13.35
C LEU A 224 5.13 -21.29 13.26
N ARG A 225 4.34 -22.27 13.68
CA ARG A 225 4.63 -23.71 13.49
C ARG A 225 4.22 -24.22 12.10
N ASP A 226 3.38 -23.46 11.38
CA ASP A 226 3.00 -23.83 10.02
C ASP A 226 4.12 -23.45 9.03
N ARG A 227 4.94 -24.45 8.68
CA ARG A 227 6.10 -24.30 7.80
C ARG A 227 5.72 -23.73 6.43
N VAL A 228 4.51 -24.03 5.91
CA VAL A 228 4.06 -23.53 4.60
C VAL A 228 3.73 -22.04 4.70
N MET A 229 3.03 -21.62 5.74
CA MET A 229 2.72 -20.21 5.95
C MET A 229 3.97 -19.39 6.29
N VAL A 230 4.89 -19.90 7.09
CA VAL A 230 6.16 -19.23 7.39
C VAL A 230 7.02 -19.11 6.12
N GLY A 231 7.09 -20.18 5.31
CA GLY A 231 7.77 -20.15 4.01
C GLY A 231 7.16 -19.11 3.08
N TYR A 232 5.81 -19.03 3.02
CA TYR A 232 5.13 -18.01 2.24
C TYR A 232 5.41 -16.58 2.76
N ALA A 233 5.43 -16.39 4.07
CA ALA A 233 5.77 -15.10 4.66
C ALA A 233 7.22 -14.67 4.33
N ALA A 234 8.17 -15.61 4.29
CA ALA A 234 9.54 -15.34 3.87
C ALA A 234 9.62 -14.95 2.38
N VAL A 235 8.90 -15.65 1.51
CA VAL A 235 8.78 -15.31 0.08
C VAL A 235 8.19 -13.91 -0.09
N LEU A 236 7.13 -13.61 0.66
CA LEU A 236 6.48 -12.29 0.64
C LEU A 236 7.41 -11.19 1.15
N LEU A 237 8.19 -11.45 2.20
CA LEU A 237 9.18 -10.50 2.71
C LEU A 237 10.23 -10.14 1.65
N CYS A 238 10.77 -11.14 0.93
CA CYS A 238 11.69 -10.91 -0.20
C CYS A 238 11.03 -10.08 -1.31
N TYR A 239 9.80 -10.43 -1.70
CA TYR A 239 9.04 -9.70 -2.70
C TYR A 239 8.82 -8.24 -2.28
N THR A 240 8.36 -8.01 -1.05
CA THR A 240 8.07 -6.66 -0.53
C THR A 240 9.35 -5.84 -0.40
N PHE A 241 10.45 -6.44 0.04
CA PHE A 241 11.76 -5.78 0.06
C PHE A 241 12.13 -5.25 -1.33
N VAL A 242 11.98 -6.07 -2.37
CA VAL A 242 12.29 -5.67 -3.75
C VAL A 242 11.33 -4.58 -4.22
N LEU A 243 10.02 -4.75 -4.01
CA LEU A 243 9.01 -3.80 -4.46
C LEU A 243 9.22 -2.41 -3.85
N MET A 244 9.59 -2.35 -2.55
CA MET A 244 9.82 -1.09 -1.86
C MET A 244 11.05 -0.32 -2.36
N GLN A 245 11.95 -0.94 -3.12
CA GLN A 245 13.06 -0.21 -3.74
C GLN A 245 12.58 0.87 -4.73
N GLY A 246 11.42 0.68 -5.33
CA GLY A 246 10.78 1.69 -6.19
C GLY A 246 10.54 3.03 -5.48
N MET A 247 10.29 3.00 -4.16
CA MET A 247 10.04 4.20 -3.35
C MET A 247 11.26 4.64 -2.55
N THR A 248 12.17 3.73 -2.20
CA THR A 248 13.27 4.02 -1.27
C THR A 248 14.58 4.35 -1.98
N THR A 249 15.03 3.53 -2.90
CA THR A 249 16.33 3.67 -3.57
C THR A 249 16.25 4.08 -5.02
N MET A 250 15.14 3.86 -5.71
CA MET A 250 14.95 4.31 -7.10
C MET A 250 15.20 5.82 -7.27
N PRO A 251 14.61 6.71 -6.44
CA PRO A 251 14.89 8.15 -6.55
C PRO A 251 16.36 8.49 -6.32
N LEU A 252 17.06 7.75 -5.47
CA LEU A 252 18.49 7.92 -5.21
C LEU A 252 19.35 7.47 -6.40
N ALA A 253 19.02 6.31 -6.98
CA ALA A 253 19.71 5.80 -8.16
C ALA A 253 19.46 6.70 -9.41
N MET A 254 18.25 7.21 -9.59
CA MET A 254 17.95 8.18 -10.65
C MET A 254 18.74 9.49 -10.47
N LYS A 255 18.91 9.94 -9.22
CA LYS A 255 19.77 11.08 -8.90
C LYS A 255 21.24 10.84 -9.28
N GLU A 256 21.77 9.63 -9.02
CA GLU A 256 23.14 9.24 -9.45
C GLU A 256 23.28 9.23 -10.98
N ALA A 257 22.19 8.93 -11.70
CA ALA A 257 22.12 9.02 -13.16
C ALA A 257 21.93 10.47 -13.67
N GLY A 258 21.93 11.48 -12.80
CA GLY A 258 21.77 12.90 -13.17
C GLY A 258 20.33 13.35 -13.38
N LEU A 259 19.34 12.52 -13.00
CA LEU A 259 17.91 12.82 -13.10
C LEU A 259 17.41 13.52 -11.82
N GLY A 260 16.47 14.44 -11.99
CA GLY A 260 15.92 15.22 -10.88
C GLY A 260 14.70 14.59 -10.22
N PRO A 261 14.21 15.18 -9.11
CA PRO A 261 13.00 14.73 -8.44
C PRO A 261 11.76 14.71 -9.35
N GLN A 262 11.68 15.63 -10.31
CA GLN A 262 10.59 15.67 -11.29
C GLN A 262 10.61 14.44 -12.20
N ASP A 263 11.80 14.03 -12.66
CA ASP A 263 11.95 12.86 -13.51
C ASP A 263 11.50 11.60 -12.79
N TYR A 264 11.88 11.45 -11.50
CA TYR A 264 11.39 10.35 -10.66
C TYR A 264 9.87 10.42 -10.51
N GLY A 265 9.31 11.59 -10.20
CA GLY A 265 7.86 11.75 -10.05
C GLY A 265 7.09 11.35 -11.31
N LEU A 266 7.58 11.75 -12.50
CA LEU A 266 6.98 11.37 -13.79
C LEU A 266 7.10 9.86 -14.06
N ALA A 267 8.28 9.30 -13.84
CA ALA A 267 8.53 7.88 -14.07
C ALA A 267 7.66 7.00 -13.17
N ILE A 268 7.60 7.32 -11.86
CA ILE A 268 6.84 6.51 -10.90
C ILE A 268 5.32 6.74 -11.01
N ALA A 269 4.86 7.91 -11.50
CA ALA A 269 3.45 8.11 -11.79
C ALA A 269 2.92 7.13 -12.85
N ALA A 270 3.78 6.70 -13.79
CA ALA A 270 3.42 5.69 -14.78
C ALA A 270 3.02 4.34 -14.13
N ASN A 271 3.61 3.97 -12.97
CA ASN A 271 3.18 2.82 -12.17
C ASN A 271 1.71 2.96 -11.77
N GLY A 272 1.33 4.07 -11.10
CA GLY A 272 -0.05 4.29 -10.67
C GLY A 272 -1.05 4.31 -11.82
N VAL A 273 -0.70 4.94 -12.95
CA VAL A 273 -1.55 4.97 -14.17
C VAL A 273 -1.75 3.57 -14.72
N LEU A 274 -0.67 2.78 -14.83
CA LEU A 274 -0.75 1.41 -15.34
C LEU A 274 -1.61 0.52 -14.43
N ILE A 275 -1.47 0.65 -13.11
CA ILE A 275 -2.30 -0.07 -12.13
C ILE A 275 -3.78 0.26 -12.33
N ILE A 276 -4.14 1.55 -12.43
CA ILE A 276 -5.52 1.99 -12.59
C ILE A 276 -6.16 1.41 -13.87
N ILE A 277 -5.39 1.33 -14.95
CA ILE A 277 -5.89 0.86 -16.25
C ILE A 277 -5.94 -0.67 -16.31
N VAL A 278 -4.85 -1.34 -15.95
CA VAL A 278 -4.66 -2.77 -16.22
C VAL A 278 -5.24 -3.66 -15.13
N GLN A 279 -5.09 -3.30 -13.86
CA GLN A 279 -5.48 -4.19 -12.76
C GLN A 279 -6.97 -4.59 -12.78
N PRO A 280 -7.96 -3.67 -13.03
CA PRO A 280 -9.36 -4.06 -13.12
C PRO A 280 -9.66 -5.03 -14.27
N LEU A 281 -8.89 -4.96 -15.36
CA LEU A 281 -9.08 -5.78 -16.54
C LEU A 281 -8.61 -7.22 -16.33
N VAL A 282 -7.51 -7.40 -15.58
CA VAL A 282 -6.86 -8.71 -15.44
C VAL A 282 -7.20 -9.44 -14.13
N ASN A 283 -7.62 -8.70 -13.10
CA ASN A 283 -7.80 -9.24 -11.75
C ASN A 283 -8.77 -10.44 -11.70
N ALA A 284 -9.95 -10.30 -12.33
CA ALA A 284 -10.97 -11.37 -12.36
C ALA A 284 -10.51 -12.61 -13.14
N TRP A 285 -9.64 -12.45 -14.13
CA TRP A 285 -9.08 -13.55 -14.91
C TRP A 285 -7.96 -14.24 -14.13
N LEU A 286 -7.04 -13.48 -13.51
CA LEU A 286 -5.91 -14.00 -12.74
C LEU A 286 -6.37 -14.77 -11.49
N SER A 287 -7.40 -14.28 -10.78
CA SER A 287 -7.93 -14.92 -9.57
C SER A 287 -8.52 -16.31 -9.80
N ARG A 288 -8.86 -16.66 -11.05
CA ARG A 288 -9.35 -17.98 -11.44
C ARG A 288 -8.23 -18.95 -11.80
N ARG A 289 -6.99 -18.48 -11.90
CA ARG A 289 -5.84 -19.31 -12.26
C ARG A 289 -5.20 -19.95 -11.03
N ASP A 290 -4.19 -20.74 -11.25
CA ASP A 290 -3.35 -21.26 -10.16
C ASP A 290 -2.61 -20.10 -9.48
N HIS A 291 -2.95 -19.83 -8.22
CA HIS A 291 -2.41 -18.70 -7.48
C HIS A 291 -0.88 -18.74 -7.37
N SER A 292 -0.30 -19.94 -7.22
CA SER A 292 1.16 -20.08 -7.12
C SER A 292 1.86 -19.74 -8.43
N LEU A 293 1.33 -20.18 -9.56
CA LEU A 293 1.91 -19.86 -10.87
C LEU A 293 1.74 -18.37 -11.22
N VAL A 294 0.62 -17.77 -10.84
CA VAL A 294 0.39 -16.32 -10.99
C VAL A 294 1.42 -15.54 -10.18
N LEU A 295 1.69 -15.94 -8.92
CA LEU A 295 2.73 -15.29 -8.09
C LEU A 295 4.12 -15.44 -8.72
N VAL A 296 4.48 -16.63 -9.19
CA VAL A 296 5.76 -16.87 -9.84
C VAL A 296 5.95 -15.95 -11.05
N ALA A 297 4.93 -15.85 -11.91
CA ALA A 297 4.97 -14.95 -13.07
C ALA A 297 5.14 -13.49 -12.64
N GLY A 298 4.40 -13.06 -11.61
CA GLY A 298 4.51 -11.71 -11.03
C GLY A 298 5.93 -11.43 -10.50
N PHE A 299 6.49 -12.34 -9.70
CA PHE A 299 7.82 -12.18 -9.10
C PHE A 299 8.94 -12.18 -10.16
N VAL A 300 8.82 -13.03 -11.21
CA VAL A 300 9.77 -13.03 -12.34
C VAL A 300 9.72 -11.70 -13.08
N LEU A 301 8.54 -11.15 -13.36
CA LEU A 301 8.42 -9.85 -14.02
C LEU A 301 8.95 -8.70 -13.15
N VAL A 302 8.69 -8.73 -11.84
CA VAL A 302 9.27 -7.76 -10.90
C VAL A 302 10.79 -7.85 -10.94
N GLY A 303 11.35 -9.05 -10.81
CA GLY A 303 12.80 -9.27 -10.86
C GLY A 303 13.42 -8.83 -12.19
N ALA A 304 12.77 -9.16 -13.31
CA ALA A 304 13.23 -8.74 -14.65
C ALA A 304 13.19 -7.21 -14.79
N GLY A 305 12.12 -6.54 -14.33
CA GLY A 305 12.01 -5.10 -14.38
C GLY A 305 13.12 -4.40 -13.59
N TYR A 306 13.40 -4.85 -12.35
CA TYR A 306 14.50 -4.31 -11.56
C TYR A 306 15.87 -4.66 -12.15
N GLY A 307 16.04 -5.86 -12.73
CA GLY A 307 17.28 -6.24 -13.44
C GLY A 307 17.57 -5.36 -14.64
N LEU A 308 16.55 -5.07 -15.44
CA LEU A 308 16.65 -4.14 -16.57
C LEU A 308 17.00 -2.71 -16.12
N THR A 309 16.61 -2.32 -14.91
CA THR A 309 16.97 -1.00 -14.35
C THR A 309 18.48 -0.82 -14.19
N ALA A 310 19.25 -1.91 -14.03
CA ALA A 310 20.71 -1.84 -14.02
C ALA A 310 21.35 -1.39 -15.35
N LEU A 311 20.59 -1.44 -16.44
CA LEU A 311 21.07 -1.17 -17.79
C LEU A 311 20.66 0.20 -18.34
N VAL A 312 19.91 0.99 -17.54
CA VAL A 312 19.35 2.27 -18.00
C VAL A 312 19.85 3.44 -17.18
N SER A 313 19.97 4.61 -17.82
CA SER A 313 20.37 5.87 -17.19
C SER A 313 19.51 7.06 -17.63
N SER A 314 18.53 6.83 -18.51
CA SER A 314 17.66 7.89 -19.04
C SER A 314 16.24 7.79 -18.50
N LEU A 315 15.49 8.88 -18.46
CA LEU A 315 14.09 8.91 -18.02
C LEU A 315 13.19 7.91 -18.79
N PRO A 316 13.23 7.82 -20.13
CA PRO A 316 12.45 6.80 -20.83
C PRO A 316 12.85 5.38 -20.46
N GLY A 317 14.15 5.12 -20.24
CA GLY A 317 14.66 3.82 -19.79
C GLY A 317 14.11 3.44 -18.42
N PHE A 318 14.23 4.31 -17.41
CA PHE A 318 13.64 4.08 -16.09
C PHE A 318 12.12 3.89 -16.16
N THR A 319 11.41 4.71 -16.93
CA THR A 319 9.96 4.56 -17.11
C THR A 319 9.60 3.20 -17.71
N ALA A 320 10.33 2.74 -18.73
CA ALA A 320 10.08 1.44 -19.35
C ALA A 320 10.29 0.28 -18.34
N THR A 321 11.36 0.32 -17.55
CA THR A 321 11.61 -0.70 -16.51
C THR A 321 10.57 -0.67 -15.39
N ILE A 322 10.11 0.51 -15.00
CA ILE A 322 9.00 0.69 -14.06
C ILE A 322 7.73 0.04 -14.59
N LEU A 323 7.39 0.24 -15.85
CA LEU A 323 6.21 -0.42 -16.44
C LEU A 323 6.33 -1.94 -16.44
N VAL A 324 7.52 -2.50 -16.65
CA VAL A 324 7.76 -3.96 -16.60
C VAL A 324 7.51 -4.50 -15.19
N TRP A 325 8.15 -3.93 -14.16
CA TRP A 325 7.94 -4.45 -12.80
C TRP A 325 6.54 -4.14 -12.27
N THR A 326 5.89 -3.06 -12.73
CA THR A 326 4.48 -2.77 -12.41
C THR A 326 3.53 -3.85 -12.95
N LEU A 327 3.76 -4.37 -14.15
CA LEU A 327 2.99 -5.52 -14.64
C LEU A 327 3.14 -6.73 -13.71
N GLY A 328 4.36 -6.99 -13.24
CA GLY A 328 4.61 -8.04 -12.24
C GLY A 328 3.89 -7.79 -10.92
N GLU A 329 3.88 -6.55 -10.44
CA GLU A 329 3.15 -6.11 -9.25
C GLU A 329 1.64 -6.35 -9.40
N ILE A 330 1.03 -5.92 -10.51
CA ILE A 330 -0.40 -6.12 -10.80
C ILE A 330 -0.76 -7.60 -10.78
N ILE A 331 0.07 -8.45 -11.42
CA ILE A 331 -0.14 -9.89 -11.47
C ILE A 331 -0.07 -10.49 -10.07
N ALA A 332 0.97 -10.18 -9.29
CA ALA A 332 1.14 -10.70 -7.94
C ALA A 332 0.03 -10.21 -7.00
N ALA A 333 -0.27 -8.90 -7.00
CA ALA A 333 -1.28 -8.28 -6.13
C ALA A 333 -2.67 -8.92 -6.28
N SER A 334 -2.97 -9.43 -7.49
CA SER A 334 -4.26 -10.08 -7.78
C SER A 334 -4.53 -11.33 -6.93
N VAL A 335 -3.49 -12.01 -6.42
CA VAL A 335 -3.62 -13.29 -5.73
C VAL A 335 -2.87 -13.39 -4.39
N LEU A 336 -2.03 -12.39 -4.03
CA LEU A 336 -1.24 -12.43 -2.79
C LEU A 336 -2.09 -12.76 -1.56
N GLN A 337 -3.22 -12.09 -1.39
CA GLN A 337 -4.10 -12.29 -0.25
C GLN A 337 -4.96 -13.54 -0.38
N ALA A 338 -5.23 -13.99 -1.61
CA ALA A 338 -5.96 -15.23 -1.86
C ALA A 338 -5.15 -16.45 -1.38
N VAL A 339 -3.82 -16.46 -1.57
CA VAL A 339 -2.96 -17.52 -1.05
C VAL A 339 -3.00 -17.59 0.48
N VAL A 340 -3.08 -16.45 1.18
CA VAL A 340 -3.26 -16.45 2.65
C VAL A 340 -4.58 -17.10 3.02
N ALA A 341 -5.66 -16.79 2.30
CA ALA A 341 -6.98 -17.39 2.52
C ALA A 341 -6.99 -18.90 2.21
N ASP A 342 -6.27 -19.34 1.18
CA ASP A 342 -6.10 -20.78 0.83
C ASP A 342 -5.30 -21.54 1.90
N LEU A 343 -4.39 -20.87 2.62
CA LEU A 343 -3.56 -21.49 3.65
C LEU A 343 -4.20 -21.48 5.04
N ALA A 344 -5.07 -20.52 5.32
CA ALA A 344 -5.57 -20.24 6.66
C ALA A 344 -6.78 -21.11 7.03
N PRO A 345 -6.71 -21.92 8.12
CA PRO A 345 -7.90 -22.51 8.73
C PRO A 345 -8.92 -21.42 9.12
N SER A 346 -10.22 -21.72 9.04
CA SER A 346 -11.30 -20.75 9.27
C SER A 346 -11.18 -19.99 10.60
N HIS A 347 -10.81 -20.69 11.68
CA HIS A 347 -10.65 -20.15 13.03
C HIS A 347 -9.32 -19.39 13.26
N LEU A 348 -8.38 -19.42 12.31
CA LEU A 348 -7.06 -18.74 12.41
C LEU A 348 -6.84 -17.67 11.35
N ARG A 349 -7.82 -17.35 10.50
CA ARG A 349 -7.68 -16.41 9.38
C ARG A 349 -7.09 -15.08 9.78
N GLY A 350 -7.51 -14.52 10.91
CA GLY A 350 -6.97 -13.24 11.40
C GLY A 350 -5.46 -13.32 11.72
N ARG A 351 -5.00 -14.42 12.32
CA ARG A 351 -3.59 -14.62 12.67
C ARG A 351 -2.70 -14.86 11.46
N TYR A 352 -3.20 -15.58 10.43
CA TYR A 352 -2.52 -15.76 9.15
C TYR A 352 -2.40 -14.43 8.41
N SER A 353 -3.47 -13.62 8.39
CA SER A 353 -3.43 -12.26 7.86
C SER A 353 -2.46 -11.34 8.64
N GLY A 354 -2.35 -11.57 9.96
CA GLY A 354 -1.36 -10.88 10.79
C GLY A 354 0.07 -11.19 10.37
N LEU A 355 0.44 -12.46 10.15
CA LEU A 355 1.77 -12.83 9.66
C LEU A 355 2.05 -12.29 8.25
N TYR A 356 1.03 -12.28 7.37
CA TYR A 356 1.11 -11.60 6.07
C TYR A 356 1.43 -10.10 6.23
N GLY A 357 0.71 -9.41 7.11
CA GLY A 357 0.96 -7.99 7.40
C GLY A 357 2.36 -7.73 7.98
N MET A 358 2.86 -8.65 8.85
CA MET A 358 4.21 -8.55 9.38
C MET A 358 5.29 -8.70 8.29
N ALA A 359 5.11 -9.61 7.32
CA ALA A 359 6.03 -9.74 6.20
C ALA A 359 6.04 -8.48 5.32
N TRP A 360 4.88 -7.88 5.08
CA TRP A 360 4.75 -6.60 4.36
C TRP A 360 5.48 -5.47 5.09
N SER A 361 5.22 -5.29 6.38
CA SER A 361 5.88 -4.26 7.21
C SER A 361 7.38 -4.51 7.37
N GLY A 362 7.79 -5.78 7.43
CA GLY A 362 9.20 -6.16 7.43
C GLY A 362 9.92 -5.70 6.16
N GLY A 363 9.27 -5.82 5.00
CA GLY A 363 9.78 -5.28 3.74
C GLY A 363 9.97 -3.76 3.78
N PHE A 364 8.98 -3.02 4.27
CA PHE A 364 9.08 -1.57 4.48
C PHE A 364 10.22 -1.15 5.39
N LEU A 365 10.47 -1.92 6.45
CA LEU A 365 11.56 -1.69 7.38
C LEU A 365 12.94 -2.00 6.77
N LEU A 366 13.06 -3.15 6.12
CA LEU A 366 14.35 -3.66 5.64
C LEU A 366 14.77 -3.06 4.30
N ALA A 367 13.82 -2.65 3.44
CA ALA A 367 14.12 -2.14 2.11
C ALA A 367 15.03 -0.89 2.12
N PRO A 368 14.75 0.17 2.89
CA PRO A 368 15.64 1.33 2.92
C PRO A 368 17.01 1.01 3.52
N LEU A 369 17.07 0.14 4.55
CA LEU A 369 18.35 -0.26 5.15
C LEU A 369 19.21 -1.05 4.15
N GLY A 370 18.69 -2.15 3.64
CA GLY A 370 19.43 -3.02 2.74
C GLY A 370 19.69 -2.36 1.39
N GLY A 371 18.69 -1.64 0.85
CA GLY A 371 18.81 -0.97 -0.44
C GLY A 371 19.84 0.13 -0.46
N THR A 372 19.87 1.01 0.56
CA THR A 372 20.87 2.08 0.63
C THR A 372 22.28 1.55 0.91
N GLN A 373 22.42 0.44 1.67
CA GLN A 373 23.69 -0.24 1.86
C GLN A 373 24.22 -0.83 0.55
N LEU A 374 23.37 -1.55 -0.21
CA LEU A 374 23.73 -2.11 -1.52
C LEU A 374 24.12 -1.00 -2.51
N LEU A 375 23.33 0.08 -2.55
CA LEU A 375 23.60 1.24 -3.40
C LEU A 375 24.95 1.91 -3.04
N GLY A 376 25.20 2.08 -1.74
CA GLY A 376 26.44 2.69 -1.26
C GLY A 376 27.68 1.79 -1.43
N ALA A 377 27.53 0.46 -1.38
CA ALA A 377 28.65 -0.47 -1.48
C ALA A 377 29.10 -0.78 -2.91
N GLY A 378 28.19 -0.82 -3.87
CA GLY A 378 28.51 -1.21 -5.26
C GLY A 378 27.66 -0.50 -6.32
N GLY A 379 27.03 0.62 -5.95
CA GLY A 379 26.23 1.43 -6.85
C GLY A 379 24.95 0.77 -7.35
N PRO A 380 24.29 1.39 -8.35
CA PRO A 380 23.01 0.92 -8.86
C PRO A 380 23.04 -0.52 -9.38
N ALA A 381 24.14 -0.96 -10.01
CA ALA A 381 24.25 -2.32 -10.57
C ALA A 381 24.14 -3.39 -9.48
N LEU A 382 24.87 -3.25 -8.36
CA LEU A 382 24.80 -4.20 -7.26
C LEU A 382 23.40 -4.24 -6.66
N LEU A 383 22.78 -3.08 -6.46
CA LEU A 383 21.42 -2.97 -5.94
C LEU A 383 20.42 -3.73 -6.82
N TRP A 384 20.37 -3.41 -8.11
CA TRP A 384 19.35 -3.97 -9.01
C TRP A 384 19.55 -5.45 -9.30
N LEU A 385 20.79 -5.91 -9.42
CA LEU A 385 21.07 -7.35 -9.57
C LEU A 385 20.73 -8.14 -8.31
N SER A 386 20.96 -7.56 -7.12
CA SER A 386 20.53 -8.16 -5.84
C SER A 386 19.00 -8.26 -5.75
N CYS A 387 18.28 -7.22 -6.15
CA CYS A 387 16.82 -7.23 -6.24
C CYS A 387 16.32 -8.31 -7.21
N THR A 388 16.96 -8.47 -8.37
CA THR A 388 16.65 -9.52 -9.33
C THR A 388 16.84 -10.92 -8.73
N GLY A 389 17.99 -11.14 -8.07
CA GLY A 389 18.27 -12.41 -7.39
C GLY A 389 17.26 -12.75 -6.31
N LEU A 390 16.89 -11.76 -5.47
CA LEU A 390 15.87 -11.93 -4.43
C LEU A 390 14.47 -12.22 -5.02
N ALA A 391 14.07 -11.52 -6.07
CA ALA A 391 12.78 -11.74 -6.72
C ALA A 391 12.70 -13.12 -7.39
N PHE A 392 13.77 -13.56 -8.05
CA PHE A 392 13.85 -14.90 -8.61
C PHE A 392 13.93 -15.99 -7.53
N GLY A 393 14.63 -15.71 -6.41
CA GLY A 393 14.61 -16.55 -5.22
C GLY A 393 13.20 -16.69 -4.63
N ALA A 394 12.45 -15.59 -4.56
CA ALA A 394 11.05 -15.60 -4.13
C ALA A 394 10.16 -16.41 -5.11
N ALA A 395 10.38 -16.28 -6.42
CA ALA A 395 9.69 -17.08 -7.43
C ALA A 395 10.00 -18.59 -7.28
N ALA A 396 11.26 -18.95 -7.09
CA ALA A 396 11.67 -20.33 -6.84
C ALA A 396 11.08 -20.88 -5.52
N GLY A 397 11.13 -20.08 -4.44
CA GLY A 397 10.50 -20.42 -3.15
C GLY A 397 8.99 -20.67 -3.31
N GLN A 398 8.29 -19.83 -4.08
CA GLN A 398 6.87 -20.01 -4.36
C GLN A 398 6.59 -21.29 -5.18
N LEU A 399 7.47 -21.67 -6.12
CA LEU A 399 7.36 -22.94 -6.84
C LEU A 399 7.48 -24.14 -5.90
N VAL A 400 8.39 -24.09 -4.93
CA VAL A 400 8.56 -25.14 -3.91
C VAL A 400 7.31 -25.25 -3.03
N LEU A 401 6.69 -24.12 -2.70
CA LEU A 401 5.45 -24.08 -1.88
C LEU A 401 4.18 -24.46 -2.67
N ALA A 402 4.22 -24.36 -4.01
CA ALA A 402 3.04 -24.56 -4.87
C ALA A 402 2.28 -25.87 -4.63
N PRO A 403 2.91 -27.05 -4.47
CA PRO A 403 2.17 -28.29 -4.20
C PRO A 403 1.38 -28.25 -2.89
N ALA A 404 1.95 -27.64 -1.84
CA ALA A 404 1.30 -27.53 -0.52
C ALA A 404 0.13 -26.53 -0.56
N VAL A 405 0.30 -25.38 -1.25
CA VAL A 405 -0.76 -24.38 -1.45
C VAL A 405 -1.94 -25.00 -2.22
N ARG A 406 -1.66 -25.71 -3.31
CA ARG A 406 -2.70 -26.38 -4.12
C ARG A 406 -3.49 -27.39 -3.33
N ARG A 407 -2.82 -28.24 -2.53
CA ARG A 407 -3.49 -29.23 -1.68
C ARG A 407 -4.44 -28.58 -0.67
N ARG A 408 -4.00 -27.49 -0.01
CA ARG A 408 -4.85 -26.80 0.97
C ARG A 408 -6.02 -26.09 0.30
N ARG A 409 -5.80 -25.46 -0.86
CA ARG A 409 -6.89 -24.86 -1.63
C ARG A 409 -7.95 -25.87 -2.04
N ALA A 410 -7.56 -27.07 -2.49
CA ALA A 410 -8.50 -28.14 -2.82
C ALA A 410 -9.35 -28.53 -1.61
N ALA A 411 -8.75 -28.72 -0.43
CA ALA A 411 -9.46 -29.05 0.80
C ALA A 411 -10.47 -27.96 1.22
N VAL A 412 -10.11 -26.68 1.11
CA VAL A 412 -11.03 -25.56 1.40
C VAL A 412 -12.24 -25.54 0.45
N ILE A 413 -12.03 -25.87 -0.82
CA ILE A 413 -13.11 -25.96 -1.80
C ILE A 413 -14.03 -27.14 -1.49
N GLU A 414 -13.50 -28.32 -1.17
CA GLU A 414 -14.29 -29.51 -0.80
C GLU A 414 -15.15 -29.25 0.44
N ASP A 415 -14.60 -28.64 1.50
CA ASP A 415 -15.34 -28.27 2.70
C ASP A 415 -16.49 -27.29 2.41
N SER A 416 -16.34 -26.40 1.44
CA SER A 416 -17.37 -25.43 1.06
C SER A 416 -18.57 -26.04 0.30
N PHE A 417 -18.42 -27.25 -0.27
CA PHE A 417 -19.49 -27.98 -0.94
C PHE A 417 -20.18 -29.00 -0.01
N SER A 418 -19.56 -29.30 1.15
CA SER A 418 -20.09 -30.25 2.14
C SER A 418 -20.88 -29.58 3.28
N SER A 419 -20.81 -28.26 3.37
CA SER A 419 -21.56 -27.41 4.32
C SER A 419 -22.77 -26.74 3.65
#